data_e94bda8795c05d66873a9e4335414721
#
_entry.id   e94bda8795c05d66873a9e4335414721
#
_cell.length_a   1.000
_cell.length_b   1.000
_cell.length_c   1.000
_cell.angle_alpha   90.00
_cell.angle_beta   90.00
_cell.angle_gamma   90.00
#
_symmetry.space_group_name_H-M   'P 1'
#
loop_
_entity.id
_entity.type
_entity.pdbx_description
1 polymer ?
#
loop_
_entity_poly.entity_id
_entity_poly.type
_entity_poly.pdbx_seq_one_letter_code
_entity_poly.pdbx_strand_id
1 'polypeptide(L)'
;QFVGQFLQQHLDNWLHRNPEAADALKRKIEDSERERKELAGIRNIARERAKKASLHNRKLRDCRVHLDTKDKRAEESTLFIVEGDSAAGSLTSCRDVQTQAVFALKGKPLNTYGLTKKVIYENEEFHLLQSALNIEEGIENLRYNRVVIATDADVDGMHIRLLLLSFFLQFFPELITNGHIRILETPLFRVRNKRETRYCYSEAEKQAALMKLGQNAEVTRFKGLGEISADEFKDFIGENIRAEKVSMELLHNTGELLSFYM
;
A
#
# COMPACT_ATOMS: atom_id res chain seq x y z
N GLN A 1 7.17 13.10 -46.71
CA GLN A 1 7.38 14.56 -46.52
C GLN A 1 6.08 15.35 -46.73
N PHE A 2 5.35 15.18 -47.85
CA PHE A 2 4.12 15.93 -48.19
C PHE A 2 3.01 15.79 -47.14
N VAL A 3 2.71 14.55 -46.69
CA VAL A 3 1.66 14.29 -45.69
C VAL A 3 2.01 14.95 -44.33
N GLY A 4 3.27 14.94 -43.92
CA GLY A 4 3.70 15.59 -42.68
C GLY A 4 3.53 17.10 -42.71
N GLN A 5 3.93 17.75 -43.80
CA GLN A 5 3.77 19.19 -43.98
C GLN A 5 2.30 19.60 -44.07
N PHE A 6 1.48 18.82 -44.76
CA PHE A 6 0.05 19.06 -44.86
C PHE A 6 -0.64 18.99 -43.50
N LEU A 7 -0.36 17.94 -42.72
CA LEU A 7 -0.91 17.78 -41.37
C LEU A 7 -0.45 18.90 -40.43
N GLN A 8 0.84 19.25 -40.47
CA GLN A 8 1.37 20.35 -39.66
C GLN A 8 0.69 21.66 -39.93
N GLN A 9 0.50 22.02 -41.21
CA GLN A 9 -0.13 23.26 -41.64
C GLN A 9 -1.62 23.34 -41.27
N HIS A 10 -2.34 22.20 -41.39
CA HIS A 10 -3.76 22.13 -41.03
C HIS A 10 -3.95 22.15 -39.50
N LEU A 11 -3.07 21.50 -38.73
CA LEU A 11 -3.09 21.50 -37.25
C LEU A 11 -2.78 22.91 -36.72
N ASP A 12 -1.79 23.59 -37.29
CA ASP A 12 -1.43 24.96 -36.91
C ASP A 12 -2.59 25.93 -37.14
N ASN A 13 -3.21 25.88 -38.35
CA ASN A 13 -4.39 26.67 -38.65
C ASN A 13 -5.58 26.36 -37.75
N TRP A 14 -5.77 25.10 -37.36
CA TRP A 14 -6.86 24.70 -36.48
C TRP A 14 -6.62 25.21 -35.05
N LEU A 15 -5.39 25.11 -34.51
CA LEU A 15 -5.04 25.64 -33.21
C LEU A 15 -5.21 27.16 -33.14
N HIS A 16 -4.86 27.89 -34.19
CA HIS A 16 -5.08 29.34 -34.25
C HIS A 16 -6.56 29.72 -34.22
N ARG A 17 -7.44 28.88 -34.78
CA ARG A 17 -8.90 29.09 -34.75
C ARG A 17 -9.57 28.63 -33.45
N ASN A 18 -8.87 27.86 -32.64
CA ASN A 18 -9.36 27.27 -31.39
C ASN A 18 -8.39 27.54 -30.23
N PRO A 19 -8.31 28.79 -29.73
CA PRO A 19 -7.32 29.19 -28.73
C PRO A 19 -7.46 28.40 -27.39
N GLU A 20 -8.70 28.10 -27.00
CA GLU A 20 -8.92 27.28 -25.77
C GLU A 20 -8.32 25.88 -25.89
N ALA A 21 -8.45 25.27 -27.05
CA ALA A 21 -7.84 23.96 -27.31
C ALA A 21 -6.29 24.04 -27.36
N ALA A 22 -5.77 25.14 -27.94
CA ALA A 22 -4.33 25.40 -27.97
C ALA A 22 -3.75 25.57 -26.56
N ASP A 23 -4.44 26.33 -25.70
CA ASP A 23 -4.04 26.51 -24.28
C ASP A 23 -4.14 25.23 -23.47
N ALA A 24 -5.18 24.42 -23.68
CA ALA A 24 -5.32 23.12 -23.03
C ALA A 24 -4.19 22.16 -23.46
N LEU A 25 -3.86 22.13 -24.75
CA LEU A 25 -2.77 21.32 -25.28
C LEU A 25 -1.41 21.78 -24.74
N LYS A 26 -1.18 23.09 -24.69
CA LYS A 26 0.05 23.68 -24.13
C LYS A 26 0.24 23.28 -22.67
N ARG A 27 -0.79 23.43 -21.83
CA ARG A 27 -0.76 23.00 -20.42
C ARG A 27 -0.42 21.51 -20.30
N LYS A 28 -1.07 20.67 -21.11
CA LYS A 28 -0.82 19.23 -21.10
C LYS A 28 0.61 18.88 -21.50
N ILE A 29 1.20 19.60 -22.44
CA ILE A 29 2.60 19.42 -22.85
C ILE A 29 3.54 19.86 -21.73
N GLU A 30 3.29 21.02 -21.14
CA GLU A 30 4.11 21.55 -20.02
C GLU A 30 4.08 20.60 -18.81
N ASP A 31 2.91 20.07 -18.46
CA ASP A 31 2.75 19.10 -17.39
C ASP A 31 3.49 17.78 -17.70
N SER A 32 3.35 17.27 -18.93
CA SER A 32 4.05 16.08 -19.38
C SER A 32 5.57 16.25 -19.43
N GLU A 33 6.06 17.43 -19.81
CA GLU A 33 7.51 17.74 -19.76
C GLU A 33 8.02 17.84 -18.33
N ARG A 34 7.22 18.43 -17.42
CA ARG A 34 7.56 18.50 -16.00
C ARG A 34 7.67 17.10 -15.40
N GLU A 35 6.66 16.26 -15.63
CA GLU A 35 6.70 14.84 -15.20
C GLU A 35 7.92 14.10 -15.75
N ARG A 36 8.24 14.28 -17.02
CA ARG A 36 9.38 13.62 -17.64
C ARG A 36 10.71 14.06 -17.06
N LYS A 37 10.86 15.36 -16.75
CA LYS A 37 12.06 15.91 -16.08
C LYS A 37 12.18 15.40 -14.64
N GLU A 38 11.07 15.33 -13.90
CA GLU A 38 11.03 14.77 -12.55
C GLU A 38 11.39 13.29 -12.54
N LEU A 39 10.82 12.49 -13.46
CA LEU A 39 11.15 11.06 -13.61
C LEU A 39 12.63 10.84 -13.99
N ALA A 40 13.19 11.67 -14.86
CA ALA A 40 14.61 11.61 -15.19
C ALA A 40 15.50 11.94 -13.99
N GLY A 41 15.11 12.91 -13.16
CA GLY A 41 15.78 13.22 -11.89
C GLY A 41 15.72 12.03 -10.91
N ILE A 42 14.55 11.41 -10.77
CA ILE A 42 14.34 10.22 -9.93
C ILE A 42 15.24 9.07 -10.41
N ARG A 43 15.28 8.79 -11.72
CA ARG A 43 16.15 7.74 -12.29
C ARG A 43 17.64 7.96 -12.00
N ASN A 44 18.10 9.20 -12.03
CA ASN A 44 19.49 9.51 -11.70
C ASN A 44 19.79 9.28 -10.22
N ILE A 45 18.88 9.71 -9.33
CA ILE A 45 19.00 9.48 -7.88
C ILE A 45 18.95 7.98 -7.59
N ALA A 46 18.05 7.22 -8.25
CA ALA A 46 17.96 5.77 -8.13
C ALA A 46 19.27 5.08 -8.53
N ARG A 47 19.85 5.47 -9.66
CA ARG A 47 21.14 4.91 -10.13
C ARG A 47 22.29 5.22 -9.18
N GLU A 48 22.34 6.42 -8.63
CA GLU A 48 23.38 6.78 -7.65
C GLU A 48 23.19 6.02 -6.32
N ARG A 49 21.95 5.86 -5.87
CA ARG A 49 21.63 5.08 -4.66
C ARG A 49 21.88 3.59 -4.89
N ALA A 50 21.52 3.03 -6.05
CA ALA A 50 21.81 1.64 -6.40
C ALA A 50 23.33 1.37 -6.47
N LYS A 51 24.15 2.35 -6.90
CA LYS A 51 25.60 2.25 -6.84
C LYS A 51 26.17 2.31 -5.41
N LYS A 52 25.51 3.02 -4.51
CA LYS A 52 25.89 3.13 -3.08
C LYS A 52 25.31 1.98 -2.22
N ALA A 53 24.32 1.29 -2.71
CA ALA A 53 23.55 0.31 -2.00
C ALA A 53 23.54 -1.03 -2.70
N SER A 54 24.48 -1.88 -2.35
CA SER A 54 24.06 -3.25 -2.02
C SER A 54 23.29 -3.20 -0.69
N LEU A 55 22.37 -2.25 -0.59
CA LEU A 55 21.52 -2.07 0.58
C LEU A 55 20.41 -3.11 0.47
N HIS A 56 20.70 -4.26 1.06
CA HIS A 56 19.69 -5.14 1.59
C HIS A 56 18.68 -4.26 2.32
N ASN A 57 17.47 -4.15 1.79
CA ASN A 57 16.41 -3.34 2.39
C ASN A 57 16.10 -3.93 3.79
N ARG A 58 16.71 -3.33 4.83
CA ARG A 58 16.66 -3.86 6.20
C ARG A 58 15.24 -3.92 6.76
N LYS A 59 14.31 -3.19 6.16
CA LYS A 59 12.90 -3.16 6.54
C LYS A 59 12.07 -4.26 5.89
N LEU A 60 12.56 -4.83 4.79
CA LEU A 60 11.87 -5.88 4.06
C LEU A 60 12.35 -7.27 4.54
N ARG A 61 11.41 -8.08 4.97
CA ARG A 61 11.56 -9.52 5.14
C ARG A 61 10.85 -10.19 3.98
N ASP A 62 11.59 -10.40 2.90
CA ASP A 62 11.05 -10.83 1.62
C ASP A 62 10.53 -12.27 1.61
N CYS A 63 9.70 -12.61 0.64
CA CYS A 63 9.27 -13.97 0.31
C CYS A 63 10.04 -14.50 -0.91
N ARG A 64 9.80 -15.76 -1.27
CA ARG A 64 10.50 -16.43 -2.37
C ARG A 64 9.77 -16.30 -3.70
N VAL A 65 8.45 -16.27 -3.68
CA VAL A 65 7.58 -16.23 -4.87
C VAL A 65 7.00 -14.83 -4.99
N HIS A 66 7.22 -14.18 -6.12
CA HIS A 66 6.71 -12.85 -6.45
C HIS A 66 5.73 -12.92 -7.62
N LEU A 67 4.93 -11.86 -7.80
CA LEU A 67 3.92 -11.77 -8.84
C LEU A 67 4.52 -11.85 -10.27
N ASP A 68 5.70 -11.28 -10.45
CA ASP A 68 6.44 -11.26 -11.72
C ASP A 68 7.11 -12.61 -12.08
N THR A 69 6.98 -13.62 -11.22
CA THR A 69 7.53 -14.96 -11.45
C THR A 69 6.53 -15.87 -12.19
N LYS A 70 7.06 -16.94 -12.81
CA LYS A 70 6.23 -17.98 -13.44
C LYS A 70 5.74 -19.06 -12.46
N ASP A 71 5.84 -18.81 -11.16
CA ASP A 71 5.40 -19.76 -10.15
C ASP A 71 3.86 -19.83 -10.12
N LYS A 72 3.31 -21.01 -9.86
CA LYS A 72 1.86 -21.23 -9.76
C LYS A 72 1.22 -20.43 -8.61
N ARG A 73 2.01 -20.11 -7.59
CA ARG A 73 1.59 -19.37 -6.41
C ARG A 73 1.86 -17.86 -6.50
N ALA A 74 2.26 -17.36 -7.68
CA ALA A 74 2.60 -15.93 -7.85
C ALA A 74 1.45 -15.00 -7.42
N GLU A 75 0.19 -15.38 -7.70
CA GLU A 75 -0.99 -14.61 -7.30
C GLU A 75 -1.27 -14.61 -5.79
N GLU A 76 -0.64 -15.50 -5.03
CA GLU A 76 -0.71 -15.51 -3.56
C GLU A 76 0.28 -14.53 -2.93
N SER A 77 1.24 -14.01 -3.72
CA SER A 77 2.29 -13.13 -3.22
C SER A 77 1.71 -11.90 -2.50
N THR A 78 2.13 -11.71 -1.26
CA THR A 78 1.54 -10.71 -0.36
C THR A 78 2.64 -9.96 0.39
N LEU A 79 2.61 -8.63 0.36
CA LEU A 79 3.42 -7.77 1.22
C LEU A 79 2.55 -7.23 2.35
N PHE A 80 2.91 -7.54 3.59
CA PHE A 80 2.32 -6.90 4.77
C PHE A 80 3.12 -5.67 5.15
N ILE A 81 2.48 -4.50 5.20
CA ILE A 81 3.06 -3.27 5.72
C ILE A 81 2.60 -3.15 7.17
N VAL A 82 3.54 -3.20 8.12
CA VAL A 82 3.24 -3.22 9.56
C VAL A 82 3.88 -2.05 10.28
N GLU A 83 3.28 -1.65 11.40
CA GLU A 83 3.83 -0.63 12.27
C GLU A 83 4.87 -1.22 13.22
N GLY A 84 6.11 -0.76 13.08
CA GLY A 84 7.20 -1.07 13.99
C GLY A 84 7.76 -2.50 13.91
N ASP A 85 8.90 -2.66 14.58
CA ASP A 85 9.68 -3.90 14.54
C ASP A 85 9.03 -5.05 15.35
N SER A 86 8.23 -4.75 16.37
CA SER A 86 7.58 -5.76 17.23
C SER A 86 6.55 -6.55 16.43
N ALA A 87 5.58 -5.85 15.78
CA ALA A 87 4.58 -6.48 14.93
C ALA A 87 5.23 -7.20 13.74
N ALA A 88 6.26 -6.58 13.13
CA ALA A 88 7.03 -7.18 12.06
C ALA A 88 7.72 -8.48 12.48
N GLY A 89 8.26 -8.55 13.71
CA GLY A 89 8.90 -9.73 14.27
C GLY A 89 7.91 -10.88 14.45
N SER A 90 6.76 -10.62 15.08
CA SER A 90 5.71 -11.62 15.30
C SER A 90 5.20 -12.17 13.95
N LEU A 91 4.88 -11.29 13.01
CA LEU A 91 4.37 -11.68 11.70
C LEU A 91 5.43 -12.44 10.87
N THR A 92 6.70 -12.02 10.92
CA THR A 92 7.81 -12.68 10.21
C THR A 92 8.01 -14.12 10.67
N SER A 93 7.81 -14.41 11.96
CA SER A 93 8.03 -15.75 12.53
C SER A 93 6.94 -16.76 12.15
N CYS A 94 5.74 -16.31 11.79
CA CYS A 94 4.59 -17.18 11.49
C CYS A 94 4.16 -17.18 10.03
N ARG A 95 4.67 -16.25 9.20
CA ARG A 95 4.28 -16.09 7.79
C ARG A 95 4.65 -17.29 6.92
N ASP A 96 3.96 -17.48 5.82
CA ASP A 96 4.43 -18.34 4.74
C ASP A 96 5.61 -17.68 4.01
N VAL A 97 6.82 -18.18 4.23
CA VAL A 97 8.05 -17.65 3.61
C VAL A 97 8.01 -17.76 2.08
N GLN A 98 7.18 -18.63 1.52
CA GLN A 98 7.07 -18.75 0.06
C GLN A 98 6.39 -17.54 -0.55
N THR A 99 5.26 -17.09 0.00
CA THR A 99 4.39 -16.10 -0.64
C THR A 99 4.15 -14.84 0.18
N GLN A 100 4.58 -14.79 1.44
CA GLN A 100 4.31 -13.66 2.33
C GLN A 100 5.60 -12.92 2.71
N ALA A 101 5.65 -11.62 2.42
CA ALA A 101 6.71 -10.70 2.79
C ALA A 101 6.20 -9.70 3.84
N VAL A 102 7.11 -9.11 4.61
CA VAL A 102 6.81 -8.12 5.65
C VAL A 102 7.69 -6.90 5.48
N PHE A 103 7.08 -5.72 5.47
CA PHE A 103 7.77 -4.43 5.47
C PHE A 103 7.43 -3.68 6.77
N ALA A 104 8.46 -3.36 7.57
CA ALA A 104 8.32 -2.67 8.84
C ALA A 104 8.44 -1.15 8.65
N LEU A 105 7.37 -0.39 8.95
CA LEU A 105 7.43 1.07 9.02
C LEU A 105 8.16 1.52 10.29
N LYS A 106 8.87 2.63 10.20
CA LYS A 106 9.52 3.26 11.37
C LYS A 106 8.70 4.47 11.82
N GLY A 107 7.64 4.18 12.57
CA GLY A 107 6.69 5.22 13.02
C GLY A 107 5.75 5.71 11.93
N LYS A 108 5.18 6.90 12.12
CA LYS A 108 4.23 7.50 11.17
C LYS A 108 4.96 7.94 9.89
N PRO A 109 4.51 7.50 8.71
CA PRO A 109 5.09 7.96 7.46
C PRO A 109 4.78 9.44 7.19
N LEU A 110 5.55 10.06 6.29
CA LEU A 110 5.32 11.44 5.86
C LEU A 110 3.90 11.61 5.28
N ASN A 111 3.23 12.71 5.62
CA ASN A 111 2.03 13.11 4.92
C ASN A 111 2.38 13.52 3.47
N THR A 112 1.85 12.79 2.51
CA THR A 112 2.18 12.96 1.10
C THR A 112 1.24 13.89 0.35
N TYR A 113 0.17 14.33 0.98
CA TYR A 113 -0.82 15.20 0.35
C TYR A 113 -0.17 16.51 -0.16
N GLY A 114 -0.41 16.83 -1.44
CA GLY A 114 0.14 18.02 -2.08
C GLY A 114 1.65 17.99 -2.38
N LEU A 115 2.35 16.92 -2.04
CA LEU A 115 3.78 16.78 -2.33
C LEU A 115 4.03 16.25 -3.75
N THR A 116 5.22 16.54 -4.28
CA THR A 116 5.64 16.04 -5.61
C THR A 116 6.27 14.66 -5.52
N LYS A 117 6.26 13.89 -6.62
CA LYS A 117 6.91 12.58 -6.72
C LYS A 117 8.39 12.64 -6.29
N LYS A 118 9.10 13.75 -6.59
CA LYS A 118 10.51 13.92 -6.21
C LYS A 118 10.69 13.93 -4.69
N VAL A 119 9.89 14.70 -3.97
CA VAL A 119 9.95 14.79 -2.50
C VAL A 119 9.68 13.42 -1.85
N ILE A 120 8.70 12.69 -2.38
CA ILE A 120 8.36 11.35 -1.89
C ILE A 120 9.51 10.38 -2.13
N TYR A 121 10.15 10.46 -3.30
CA TYR A 121 11.29 9.61 -3.62
C TYR A 121 12.53 9.92 -2.78
N GLU A 122 12.72 11.19 -2.38
CA GLU A 122 13.79 11.62 -1.48
C GLU A 122 13.55 11.15 -0.03
N ASN A 123 12.30 10.89 0.35
CA ASN A 123 11.97 10.32 1.65
C ASN A 123 12.40 8.86 1.73
N GLU A 124 13.24 8.52 2.71
CA GLU A 124 13.84 7.18 2.84
C GLU A 124 12.79 6.07 3.00
N GLU A 125 11.74 6.33 3.80
CA GLU A 125 10.68 5.36 4.08
C GLU A 125 9.92 4.97 2.81
N PHE A 126 9.44 5.98 2.07
CA PHE A 126 8.70 5.76 0.83
C PHE A 126 9.59 5.27 -0.30
N HIS A 127 10.85 5.67 -0.34
CA HIS A 127 11.80 5.10 -1.29
C HIS A 127 11.99 3.60 -1.07
N LEU A 128 12.21 3.18 0.19
CA LEU A 128 12.36 1.76 0.52
C LEU A 128 11.08 0.96 0.24
N LEU A 129 9.90 1.55 0.47
CA LEU A 129 8.61 0.92 0.16
C LEU A 129 8.41 0.77 -1.35
N GLN A 130 8.67 1.82 -2.14
CA GLN A 130 8.59 1.77 -3.60
C GLN A 130 9.55 0.73 -4.18
N SER A 131 10.78 0.68 -3.65
CA SER A 131 11.78 -0.32 -4.04
C SER A 131 11.35 -1.74 -3.66
N ALA A 132 10.76 -1.93 -2.47
CA ALA A 132 10.22 -3.23 -2.06
C ALA A 132 9.11 -3.72 -3.00
N LEU A 133 8.23 -2.81 -3.42
CA LEU A 133 7.12 -3.09 -4.33
C LEU A 133 7.55 -3.15 -5.81
N ASN A 134 8.74 -2.64 -6.15
CA ASN A 134 9.24 -2.46 -7.52
C ASN A 134 8.32 -1.58 -8.38
N ILE A 135 7.88 -0.45 -7.83
CA ILE A 135 6.97 0.51 -8.47
C ILE A 135 7.62 1.88 -8.74
N GLU A 136 8.94 1.97 -8.72
CA GLU A 136 9.66 3.23 -8.91
C GLU A 136 9.44 3.82 -10.33
N GLU A 137 9.34 2.95 -11.33
CA GLU A 137 9.14 3.33 -12.74
C GLU A 137 7.70 3.13 -13.23
N GLY A 138 6.83 2.51 -12.43
CA GLY A 138 5.45 2.15 -12.76
C GLY A 138 5.03 0.85 -12.10
N ILE A 139 3.78 0.43 -12.30
CA ILE A 139 3.23 -0.77 -11.65
C ILE A 139 3.39 -2.06 -12.46
N GLU A 140 3.95 -1.99 -13.67
CA GLU A 140 4.04 -3.11 -14.61
C GLU A 140 4.88 -4.28 -14.05
N ASN A 141 5.83 -3.95 -13.17
CA ASN A 141 6.73 -4.92 -12.55
C ASN A 141 6.44 -5.10 -11.05
N LEU A 142 5.18 -4.93 -10.65
CA LEU A 142 4.75 -5.08 -9.26
C LEU A 142 5.15 -6.47 -8.73
N ARG A 143 5.84 -6.49 -7.58
CA ARG A 143 6.37 -7.74 -7.00
C ARG A 143 5.35 -8.56 -6.23
N TYR A 144 4.32 -7.94 -5.67
CA TYR A 144 3.33 -8.61 -4.83
C TYR A 144 1.93 -8.34 -5.32
N ASN A 145 1.15 -9.40 -5.50
CA ASN A 145 -0.25 -9.28 -5.92
C ASN A 145 -1.12 -8.59 -4.86
N ARG A 146 -0.77 -8.74 -3.59
CA ARG A 146 -1.51 -8.14 -2.47
C ARG A 146 -0.57 -7.29 -1.64
N VAL A 147 -0.96 -6.05 -1.38
CA VAL A 147 -0.29 -5.14 -0.47
C VAL A 147 -1.25 -4.87 0.68
N VAL A 148 -0.98 -5.47 1.83
CA VAL A 148 -1.88 -5.49 2.98
C VAL A 148 -1.36 -4.53 4.05
N ILE A 149 -2.11 -3.47 4.33
CA ILE A 149 -1.83 -2.53 5.40
C ILE A 149 -2.31 -3.17 6.70
N ALA A 150 -1.37 -3.52 7.58
CA ALA A 150 -1.62 -4.16 8.86
C ALA A 150 -1.13 -3.24 9.99
N THR A 151 -2.01 -2.37 10.46
CA THR A 151 -1.76 -1.41 11.55
C THR A 151 -2.62 -1.74 12.76
N ASP A 152 -2.22 -1.23 13.90
CA ASP A 152 -2.99 -1.36 15.13
C ASP A 152 -4.41 -0.80 14.99
N ALA A 153 -5.34 -1.30 15.81
CA ALA A 153 -6.73 -0.85 15.80
C ALA A 153 -6.98 0.42 16.63
N ASP A 154 -5.91 1.14 16.97
CA ASP A 154 -5.95 2.39 17.72
C ASP A 154 -5.92 3.64 16.80
N VAL A 155 -5.92 4.83 17.40
CA VAL A 155 -5.92 6.11 16.68
C VAL A 155 -4.64 6.29 15.86
N ASP A 156 -3.49 5.86 16.37
CA ASP A 156 -2.21 5.98 15.69
C ASP A 156 -2.15 5.05 14.47
N GLY A 157 -2.59 3.81 14.60
CA GLY A 157 -2.69 2.87 13.49
C GLY A 157 -3.69 3.32 12.43
N MET A 158 -4.83 3.94 12.81
CA MET A 158 -5.75 4.56 11.84
C MET A 158 -5.09 5.71 11.08
N HIS A 159 -4.30 6.54 11.77
CA HIS A 159 -3.57 7.64 11.12
C HIS A 159 -2.52 7.12 10.14
N ILE A 160 -1.72 6.11 10.52
CA ILE A 160 -0.74 5.48 9.61
C ILE A 160 -1.44 4.90 8.38
N ARG A 161 -2.59 4.25 8.57
CA ARG A 161 -3.41 3.73 7.47
C ARG A 161 -3.83 4.83 6.50
N LEU A 162 -4.31 5.97 7.02
CA LEU A 162 -4.70 7.12 6.22
C LEU A 162 -3.53 7.70 5.43
N LEU A 163 -2.35 7.85 6.05
CA LEU A 163 -1.14 8.35 5.41
C LEU A 163 -0.67 7.43 4.27
N LEU A 164 -0.71 6.10 4.46
CA LEU A 164 -0.39 5.13 3.41
C LEU A 164 -1.42 5.15 2.28
N LEU A 165 -2.71 5.24 2.60
CA LEU A 165 -3.76 5.34 1.59
C LEU A 165 -3.60 6.62 0.75
N SER A 166 -3.28 7.76 1.38
CA SER A 166 -3.01 9.02 0.68
C SER A 166 -1.84 8.88 -0.28
N PHE A 167 -0.76 8.22 0.13
CA PHE A 167 0.37 7.91 -0.72
C PHE A 167 -0.04 7.08 -1.95
N PHE A 168 -0.76 5.97 -1.75
CA PHE A 168 -1.18 5.13 -2.87
C PHE A 168 -2.21 5.83 -3.78
N LEU A 169 -3.17 6.56 -3.21
CA LEU A 169 -4.17 7.30 -3.98
C LEU A 169 -3.56 8.39 -4.85
N GLN A 170 -2.59 9.11 -4.34
CA GLN A 170 -1.99 10.24 -5.05
C GLN A 170 -0.96 9.81 -6.09
N PHE A 171 -0.17 8.79 -5.83
CA PHE A 171 0.99 8.44 -6.67
C PHE A 171 0.83 7.12 -7.44
N PHE A 172 -0.02 6.22 -6.98
CA PHE A 172 -0.23 4.88 -7.56
C PHE A 172 -1.70 4.46 -7.50
N PRO A 173 -2.65 5.29 -8.03
CA PRO A 173 -4.09 5.00 -7.97
C PRO A 173 -4.44 3.67 -8.66
N GLU A 174 -3.65 3.23 -9.64
CA GLU A 174 -3.84 1.98 -10.34
C GLU A 174 -3.72 0.75 -9.40
N LEU A 175 -2.88 0.83 -8.35
CA LEU A 175 -2.78 -0.26 -7.36
C LEU A 175 -4.09 -0.45 -6.58
N ILE A 176 -4.83 0.65 -6.36
CA ILE A 176 -6.14 0.61 -5.70
C ILE A 176 -7.20 0.13 -6.68
N THR A 177 -7.24 0.69 -7.89
CA THR A 177 -8.21 0.33 -8.93
C THR A 177 -8.13 -1.15 -9.30
N ASN A 178 -6.89 -1.69 -9.38
CA ASN A 178 -6.65 -3.10 -9.67
C ASN A 178 -6.87 -4.02 -8.44
N GLY A 179 -7.16 -3.44 -7.26
CA GLY A 179 -7.50 -4.19 -6.03
C GLY A 179 -6.31 -4.84 -5.35
N HIS A 180 -5.10 -4.32 -5.58
CA HIS A 180 -3.88 -4.78 -4.91
C HIS A 180 -3.81 -4.30 -3.46
N ILE A 181 -4.29 -3.07 -3.16
CA ILE A 181 -4.24 -2.50 -1.81
C ILE A 181 -5.38 -3.03 -0.97
N ARG A 182 -5.03 -3.53 0.22
CA ARG A 182 -5.97 -4.09 1.18
C ARG A 182 -5.66 -3.61 2.59
N ILE A 183 -6.66 -3.65 3.45
CA ILE A 183 -6.55 -3.35 4.88
C ILE A 183 -6.81 -4.63 5.65
N LEU A 184 -5.86 -5.03 6.50
CA LEU A 184 -6.04 -6.17 7.39
C LEU A 184 -7.05 -5.81 8.49
N GLU A 185 -8.08 -6.61 8.61
CA GLU A 185 -8.98 -6.58 9.75
C GLU A 185 -8.34 -7.36 10.90
N THR A 186 -8.00 -6.70 12.00
CA THR A 186 -7.36 -7.31 13.17
C THR A 186 -8.41 -7.59 14.24
N PRO A 187 -8.33 -8.73 14.96
CA PRO A 187 -9.27 -9.02 16.01
C PRO A 187 -9.11 -8.03 17.18
N LEU A 188 -10.23 -7.59 17.71
CA LEU A 188 -10.30 -6.74 18.90
C LEU A 188 -10.31 -7.53 20.19
N PHE A 189 -10.84 -8.76 20.16
CA PHE A 189 -10.97 -9.61 21.34
C PHE A 189 -10.62 -11.05 21.02
N ARG A 190 -10.06 -11.73 22.02
CA ARG A 190 -9.93 -13.17 22.08
C ARG A 190 -10.84 -13.68 23.22
N VAL A 191 -11.77 -14.58 22.88
CA VAL A 191 -12.64 -15.28 23.84
C VAL A 191 -12.25 -16.74 23.83
N ARG A 192 -11.79 -17.29 24.95
CA ARG A 192 -11.36 -18.69 25.02
C ARG A 192 -11.88 -19.41 26.26
N ASN A 193 -12.08 -20.70 26.13
CA ASN A 193 -12.25 -21.64 27.22
C ASN A 193 -11.22 -22.77 27.08
N LYS A 194 -11.33 -23.81 27.92
CA LYS A 194 -10.39 -24.96 27.89
C LYS A 194 -10.42 -25.78 26.59
N ARG A 195 -11.44 -25.58 25.72
CA ARG A 195 -11.70 -26.40 24.52
C ARG A 195 -11.55 -25.63 23.23
N GLU A 196 -11.90 -24.34 23.21
CA GLU A 196 -12.00 -23.54 22.00
C GLU A 196 -11.54 -22.09 22.25
N THR A 197 -10.88 -21.51 21.26
CA THR A 197 -10.50 -20.09 21.19
C THR A 197 -11.22 -19.46 20.02
N ARG A 198 -11.83 -18.27 20.24
CA ARG A 198 -12.46 -17.45 19.19
C ARG A 198 -11.89 -16.06 19.18
N TYR A 199 -11.61 -15.60 17.98
CA TYR A 199 -11.19 -14.23 17.72
C TYR A 199 -12.40 -13.44 17.23
N CYS A 200 -12.62 -12.28 17.82
CA CYS A 200 -13.80 -11.45 17.57
C CYS A 200 -13.36 -10.04 17.11
N TYR A 201 -13.97 -9.58 16.05
CA TYR A 201 -13.64 -8.32 15.38
C TYR A 201 -14.62 -7.20 15.74
N SER A 202 -15.67 -7.53 16.48
CA SER A 202 -16.65 -6.58 16.97
C SER A 202 -17.15 -6.98 18.37
N GLU A 203 -17.78 -6.03 19.05
CA GLU A 203 -18.46 -6.27 20.31
C GLU A 203 -19.58 -7.31 20.17
N ALA A 204 -20.31 -7.28 19.04
CA ALA A 204 -21.36 -8.24 18.73
C ALA A 204 -20.81 -9.68 18.59
N GLU A 205 -19.70 -9.84 17.87
CA GLU A 205 -19.03 -11.15 17.76
C GLU A 205 -18.52 -11.65 19.11
N LYS A 206 -18.01 -10.75 19.98
CA LYS A 206 -17.60 -11.10 21.34
C LYS A 206 -18.78 -11.63 22.17
N GLN A 207 -19.94 -10.96 22.14
CA GLN A 207 -21.12 -11.41 22.85
C GLN A 207 -21.61 -12.78 22.33
N ALA A 208 -21.64 -12.96 21.02
CA ALA A 208 -22.01 -14.25 20.43
C ALA A 208 -21.03 -15.36 20.82
N ALA A 209 -19.72 -15.07 20.89
CA ALA A 209 -18.69 -16.01 21.34
C ALA A 209 -18.89 -16.37 22.82
N LEU A 210 -19.19 -15.41 23.70
CA LEU A 210 -19.47 -15.65 25.10
C LEU A 210 -20.71 -16.52 25.31
N MET A 211 -21.77 -16.29 24.54
CA MET A 211 -22.99 -17.15 24.60
C MET A 211 -22.65 -18.60 24.22
N LYS A 212 -21.75 -18.81 23.26
CA LYS A 212 -21.38 -20.15 22.79
C LYS A 212 -20.36 -20.85 23.69
N LEU A 213 -19.36 -20.12 24.20
CA LEU A 213 -18.28 -20.69 25.00
C LEU A 213 -18.59 -20.76 26.51
N GLY A 214 -19.66 -20.09 26.93
CA GLY A 214 -20.09 -19.99 28.32
C GLY A 214 -19.56 -18.76 29.04
N GLN A 215 -20.26 -18.31 30.09
CA GLN A 215 -19.94 -17.09 30.83
C GLN A 215 -18.60 -17.12 31.54
N ASN A 216 -18.00 -18.30 31.73
CA ASN A 216 -16.69 -18.49 32.36
C ASN A 216 -15.52 -18.46 31.34
N ALA A 217 -15.79 -18.10 30.07
CA ALA A 217 -14.76 -17.95 29.08
C ALA A 217 -13.88 -16.72 29.41
N GLU A 218 -12.58 -16.87 29.26
CA GLU A 218 -11.62 -15.78 29.41
C GLU A 218 -11.72 -14.84 28.20
N VAL A 219 -11.81 -13.53 28.46
CA VAL A 219 -11.82 -12.49 27.42
C VAL A 219 -10.53 -11.66 27.51
N THR A 220 -9.76 -11.63 26.45
CA THR A 220 -8.61 -10.75 26.29
C THR A 220 -8.94 -9.70 25.24
N ARG A 221 -8.67 -8.42 25.51
CA ARG A 221 -8.77 -7.33 24.52
C ARG A 221 -7.38 -7.07 23.97
N PHE A 222 -7.23 -7.08 22.64
CA PHE A 222 -6.01 -6.66 21.97
C PHE A 222 -6.03 -5.14 21.76
N LYS A 223 -4.93 -4.47 22.10
CA LYS A 223 -4.74 -3.04 21.86
C LYS A 223 -3.92 -2.79 20.60
N GLY A 224 -2.98 -3.69 20.31
CA GLY A 224 -2.13 -3.59 19.13
C GLY A 224 -1.67 -4.96 18.63
N LEU A 225 -1.16 -4.98 17.42
CA LEU A 225 -0.64 -6.20 16.76
C LEU A 225 0.53 -6.82 17.51
N GLY A 226 1.31 -6.01 18.23
CA GLY A 226 2.44 -6.49 19.03
C GLY A 226 2.03 -7.35 20.25
N GLU A 227 0.75 -7.32 20.64
CA GLU A 227 0.21 -8.17 21.74
C GLU A 227 -0.24 -9.56 21.24
N ILE A 228 -0.34 -9.74 19.93
CA ILE A 228 -0.73 -11.00 19.30
C ILE A 228 0.52 -11.88 19.17
N SER A 229 0.47 -13.08 19.72
CA SER A 229 1.57 -14.03 19.58
C SER A 229 1.72 -14.52 18.13
N ALA A 230 2.92 -15.00 17.77
CA ALA A 230 3.17 -15.51 16.43
C ALA A 230 2.23 -16.65 16.03
N ASP A 231 1.90 -17.53 16.96
CA ASP A 231 1.00 -18.66 16.73
C ASP A 231 -0.42 -18.18 16.44
N GLU A 232 -0.88 -17.12 17.13
CA GLU A 232 -2.18 -16.50 16.88
C GLU A 232 -2.21 -15.75 15.55
N PHE A 233 -1.13 -15.05 15.18
CA PHE A 233 -1.02 -14.38 13.89
C PHE A 233 -1.21 -15.32 12.70
N LYS A 234 -0.75 -16.55 12.82
CA LYS A 234 -0.91 -17.56 11.78
C LYS A 234 -2.36 -17.78 11.38
N ASP A 235 -3.29 -17.67 12.33
CA ASP A 235 -4.72 -17.79 12.07
C ASP A 235 -5.28 -16.58 11.31
N PHE A 236 -4.68 -15.40 11.47
CA PHE A 236 -5.17 -14.15 10.85
C PHE A 236 -4.60 -13.84 9.48
N ILE A 237 -3.41 -14.36 9.17
CA ILE A 237 -2.72 -14.13 7.88
C ILE A 237 -2.74 -15.35 6.95
N GLY A 238 -3.31 -16.46 7.40
CA GLY A 238 -3.45 -17.71 6.65
C GLY A 238 -4.65 -17.70 5.70
N GLU A 239 -5.24 -18.88 5.47
CA GLU A 239 -6.37 -19.07 4.55
C GLU A 239 -7.61 -18.25 4.92
N ASN A 240 -7.80 -17.96 6.20
CA ASN A 240 -8.95 -17.21 6.72
C ASN A 240 -8.67 -15.71 6.90
N ILE A 241 -7.67 -15.18 6.21
CA ILE A 241 -7.31 -13.77 6.29
C ILE A 241 -8.50 -12.87 5.96
N ARG A 242 -8.83 -11.96 6.88
CA ARG A 242 -9.80 -10.89 6.66
C ARG A 242 -9.03 -9.65 6.20
N ALA A 243 -8.93 -9.46 4.89
CA ALA A 243 -8.27 -8.31 4.29
C ALA A 243 -9.19 -7.67 3.24
N GLU A 244 -9.79 -6.55 3.61
CA GLU A 244 -10.72 -5.81 2.75
C GLU A 244 -9.98 -5.08 1.66
N LYS A 245 -10.50 -5.16 0.43
CA LYS A 245 -9.98 -4.37 -0.70
C LYS A 245 -10.37 -2.91 -0.52
N VAL A 246 -9.41 -2.02 -0.72
CA VAL A 246 -9.70 -0.60 -0.85
C VAL A 246 -10.33 -0.37 -2.22
N SER A 247 -11.53 0.25 -2.28
CA SER A 247 -12.21 0.55 -3.53
C SER A 247 -12.33 2.06 -3.75
N MET A 248 -12.28 2.49 -5.01
CA MET A 248 -12.45 3.89 -5.40
C MET A 248 -13.92 4.32 -5.39
N GLU A 249 -14.88 3.41 -5.33
CA GLU A 249 -16.31 3.73 -5.37
C GLU A 249 -16.79 4.55 -4.17
N LEU A 250 -16.13 4.40 -3.02
CA LEU A 250 -16.37 5.20 -1.82
C LEU A 250 -15.72 6.60 -1.88
N LEU A 251 -15.00 6.91 -2.94
CA LEU A 251 -14.08 8.07 -3.02
C LEU A 251 -14.51 9.13 -4.03
N HIS A 252 -15.80 9.24 -4.34
CA HIS A 252 -16.29 10.29 -5.26
C HIS A 252 -15.91 11.72 -4.85
N ASN A 253 -15.53 11.94 -3.59
CA ASN A 253 -15.04 13.21 -3.06
C ASN A 253 -13.66 13.10 -2.43
N THR A 254 -12.78 12.26 -2.98
CA THR A 254 -11.46 11.96 -2.38
C THR A 254 -10.63 13.23 -2.16
N GLY A 255 -10.64 14.17 -3.11
CA GLY A 255 -9.90 15.42 -2.98
C GLY A 255 -10.39 16.29 -1.82
N GLU A 256 -11.70 16.39 -1.62
CA GLU A 256 -12.30 17.13 -0.51
C GLU A 256 -12.08 16.41 0.83
N LEU A 257 -12.25 15.08 0.88
CA LEU A 257 -12.01 14.28 2.08
C LEU A 257 -10.54 14.33 2.50
N LEU A 258 -9.61 14.16 1.56
CA LEU A 258 -8.19 14.29 1.86
C LEU A 258 -7.84 15.70 2.35
N SER A 259 -8.39 16.76 1.75
CA SER A 259 -8.15 18.13 2.20
C SER A 259 -8.75 18.43 3.56
N PHE A 260 -9.79 17.70 3.98
CA PHE A 260 -10.42 17.85 5.30
C PHE A 260 -9.66 17.11 6.42
N TYR A 261 -9.10 15.91 6.12
CA TYR A 261 -8.45 15.06 7.12
C TYR A 261 -6.92 15.21 7.17
N MET A 262 -6.31 15.89 6.18
CA MET A 262 -4.86 16.08 6.04
C MET A 262 -4.44 17.52 6.22
#